data_d5edebc5803d9135f75678a554b70bae
#
_entry.id   d5edebc5803d9135f75678a554b70bae
#
_cell.length_a   1.000
_cell.length_b   1.000
_cell.length_c   1.000
_cell.angle_alpha   90.00
_cell.angle_beta   90.00
_cell.angle_gamma   90.00
#
_symmetry.space_group_name_H-M   'P 1'
#
loop_
_entity.id
_entity.type
_entity.pdbx_description
1 polymer ?
#
loop_
_entity_poly.entity_id
_entity_poly.type
_entity_poly.pdbx_seq_one_letter_code
_entity_poly.pdbx_strand_id
1 'polypeptide(L)'
;MLKDLNRIAQAVYDKKGFNILVLDVRNVSSMTDYFIIAEGSVDRHVKALSGTIIDELSTHGGRSPLHVEGQQEGDWVVLDYGDIVIHLFIPELREKYALEELWREGRIVDVKISTAKPELKALRSHA
;
A
#
# COMPACT_ATOMS: atom_id res chain seq x y z
N MET A 1 -9.91 5.39 9.99
CA MET A 1 -8.67 5.57 9.19
C MET A 1 -7.67 4.43 9.41
N LEU A 2 -7.36 4.07 10.63
CA LEU A 2 -6.43 2.96 10.89
C LEU A 2 -6.88 1.65 10.25
N LYS A 3 -8.18 1.40 10.20
CA LYS A 3 -8.74 0.24 9.53
C LYS A 3 -8.34 0.17 8.06
N ASP A 4 -8.44 1.28 7.34
CA ASP A 4 -8.09 1.33 5.92
C ASP A 4 -6.58 1.13 5.74
N LEU A 5 -5.77 1.76 6.58
CA LEU A 5 -4.31 1.59 6.53
C LEU A 5 -3.93 0.12 6.76
N ASN A 6 -4.55 -0.53 7.74
CA ASN A 6 -4.30 -1.94 8.01
C ASN A 6 -4.74 -2.82 6.83
N ARG A 7 -5.87 -2.52 6.21
CA ARG A 7 -6.36 -3.27 5.04
C ARG A 7 -5.40 -3.17 3.86
N ILE A 8 -4.92 -1.96 3.60
CA ILE A 8 -3.97 -1.73 2.50
C ILE A 8 -2.68 -2.50 2.74
N ALA A 9 -2.11 -2.36 3.93
CA ALA A 9 -0.87 -3.03 4.29
C ALA A 9 -1.03 -4.55 4.24
N GLN A 10 -2.14 -5.08 4.74
CA GLN A 10 -2.41 -6.52 4.72
C GLN A 10 -2.57 -7.03 3.28
N ALA A 11 -3.28 -6.28 2.43
CA ALA A 11 -3.46 -6.67 1.02
C ALA A 11 -2.12 -6.75 0.30
N VAL A 12 -1.24 -5.78 0.54
CA VAL A 12 0.11 -5.77 -0.03
C VAL A 12 0.90 -6.99 0.47
N TYR A 13 0.88 -7.22 1.77
CA TYR A 13 1.59 -8.35 2.37
C TYR A 13 1.10 -9.70 1.83
N ASP A 14 -0.22 -9.89 1.78
CA ASP A 14 -0.81 -11.14 1.33
C ASP A 14 -0.49 -11.46 -0.13
N LYS A 15 -0.28 -10.44 -0.95
CA LYS A 15 0.15 -10.58 -2.34
C LYS A 15 1.67 -10.50 -2.50
N LYS A 16 2.38 -10.71 -1.41
CA LYS A 16 3.85 -10.77 -1.38
C LYS A 16 4.56 -9.48 -1.74
N GLY A 17 3.88 -8.34 -1.59
CA GLY A 17 4.54 -7.04 -1.61
C GLY A 17 5.44 -6.91 -0.38
N PHE A 18 6.41 -6.03 -0.45
CA PHE A 18 7.42 -5.93 0.60
C PHE A 18 7.87 -4.50 0.81
N ASN A 19 8.69 -4.31 1.84
CA ASN A 19 9.21 -3.00 2.25
C ASN A 19 8.09 -1.97 2.41
N ILE A 20 7.04 -2.36 3.14
CA ILE A 20 5.84 -1.55 3.35
C ILE A 20 6.15 -0.50 4.41
N LEU A 21 5.90 0.77 4.05
CA LEU A 21 6.06 1.90 4.97
C LEU A 21 4.78 2.71 4.95
N VAL A 22 4.23 3.00 6.13
CA VAL A 22 3.05 3.85 6.28
C VAL A 22 3.44 5.04 7.14
N LEU A 23 3.19 6.24 6.63
CA LEU A 23 3.53 7.48 7.30
C LEU A 23 2.28 8.32 7.54
N ASP A 24 2.18 8.86 8.74
CA ASP A 24 1.24 9.95 9.06
C ASP A 24 1.94 11.25 8.70
N VAL A 25 1.44 11.93 7.69
CA VAL A 25 2.04 13.16 7.17
C VAL A 25 1.15 14.38 7.43
N ARG A 26 0.17 14.26 8.34
CA ARG A 26 -0.75 15.36 8.63
C ARG A 26 -0.02 16.62 9.12
N ASN A 27 1.11 16.46 9.76
CA ASN A 27 1.90 17.58 10.28
C ASN A 27 2.80 18.25 9.24
N VAL A 28 3.06 17.57 8.11
CA VAL A 28 4.02 18.04 7.12
C VAL A 28 3.43 18.22 5.72
N SER A 29 2.20 17.78 5.50
CA SER A 29 1.53 17.88 4.21
C SER A 29 0.15 18.49 4.35
N SER A 30 -0.20 19.40 3.44
CA SER A 30 -1.56 19.90 3.31
C SER A 30 -2.34 19.14 2.23
N MET A 31 -1.69 18.22 1.52
CA MET A 31 -2.29 17.53 0.37
C MET A 31 -2.89 16.18 0.71
N THR A 32 -2.33 15.50 1.69
CA THR A 32 -2.80 14.19 2.11
C THR A 32 -2.51 13.98 3.59
N ASP A 33 -3.22 13.06 4.21
CA ASP A 33 -3.04 12.72 5.61
C ASP A 33 -2.07 11.58 5.82
N TYR A 34 -2.07 10.60 4.93
CA TYR A 34 -1.25 9.40 5.04
C TYR A 34 -0.60 9.06 3.71
N PHE A 35 0.62 8.60 3.81
CA PHE A 35 1.42 8.22 2.65
C PHE A 35 1.85 6.76 2.85
N ILE A 36 1.61 5.93 1.87
CA ILE A 36 2.00 4.54 1.91
C ILE A 36 2.93 4.26 0.74
N ILE A 37 4.03 3.59 1.01
CA ILE A 37 4.96 3.16 -0.02
C ILE A 37 5.25 1.67 0.17
N ALA A 38 5.30 0.93 -0.92
CA ALA A 38 5.61 -0.49 -0.91
C ALA A 38 6.22 -0.91 -2.24
N GLU A 39 6.76 -2.10 -2.28
CA GLU A 39 7.44 -2.63 -3.46
C GLU A 39 6.79 -3.92 -3.95
N GLY A 40 6.81 -4.10 -5.26
CA GLY A 40 6.60 -5.38 -5.91
C GLY A 40 7.88 -5.77 -6.63
N SER A 41 8.08 -7.06 -6.86
CA SER A 41 9.34 -7.59 -7.41
C SER A 41 9.58 -7.17 -8.87
N VAL A 42 8.51 -7.11 -9.67
CA VAL A 42 8.54 -6.71 -11.08
C VAL A 42 7.27 -5.93 -11.41
N ASP A 43 7.20 -5.33 -12.59
CA ASP A 43 6.08 -4.50 -13.03
C ASP A 43 4.72 -5.23 -12.93
N ARG A 44 4.67 -6.48 -13.34
CA ARG A 44 3.43 -7.28 -13.25
C ARG A 44 2.99 -7.47 -11.81
N HIS A 45 3.93 -7.64 -10.89
CA HIS A 45 3.63 -7.76 -9.46
C HIS A 45 3.07 -6.43 -8.91
N VAL A 46 3.67 -5.31 -9.29
CA VAL A 46 3.19 -3.98 -8.88
C VAL A 46 1.76 -3.75 -9.39
N LYS A 47 1.47 -4.10 -10.63
CA LYS A 47 0.11 -4.01 -11.17
C LYS A 47 -0.88 -4.85 -10.37
N ALA A 48 -0.48 -6.08 -10.03
CA ALA A 48 -1.32 -6.97 -9.23
C ALA A 48 -1.59 -6.41 -7.85
N LEU A 49 -0.57 -5.83 -7.22
CA LEU A 49 -0.73 -5.16 -5.92
C LEU A 49 -1.74 -4.02 -6.01
N SER A 50 -1.64 -3.19 -7.04
CA SER A 50 -2.56 -2.06 -7.21
C SER A 50 -4.00 -2.53 -7.37
N GLY A 51 -4.23 -3.55 -8.19
CA GLY A 51 -5.56 -4.13 -8.38
C GLY A 51 -6.13 -4.71 -7.10
N THR A 52 -5.31 -5.41 -6.33
CA THR A 52 -5.71 -6.00 -5.04
C THR A 52 -6.12 -4.91 -4.04
N ILE A 53 -5.36 -3.82 -3.96
CA ILE A 53 -5.69 -2.71 -3.06
C ILE A 53 -7.02 -2.07 -3.47
N ILE A 54 -7.20 -1.81 -4.75
CA ILE A 54 -8.43 -1.20 -5.26
C ILE A 54 -9.64 -2.08 -4.93
N ASP A 55 -9.54 -3.38 -5.16
CA ASP A 55 -10.61 -4.33 -4.87
C ASP A 55 -10.91 -4.39 -3.36
N GLU A 56 -9.87 -4.44 -2.54
CA GLU A 56 -10.03 -4.51 -1.08
C GLU A 56 -10.74 -3.29 -0.53
N LEU A 57 -10.32 -2.09 -0.95
CA LEU A 57 -10.93 -0.86 -0.47
C LEU A 57 -12.35 -0.67 -1.03
N SER A 58 -12.62 -1.14 -2.23
CA SER A 58 -13.97 -1.12 -2.80
C SER A 58 -14.90 -2.06 -2.05
N THR A 59 -14.47 -3.32 -1.85
CA THR A 59 -15.30 -4.36 -1.27
C THR A 59 -15.53 -4.16 0.23
N HIS A 60 -14.48 -3.84 0.98
CA HIS A 60 -14.54 -3.77 2.43
C HIS A 60 -14.52 -2.35 2.98
N GLY A 61 -14.09 -1.36 2.20
CA GLY A 61 -14.01 0.01 2.63
C GLY A 61 -15.03 0.92 1.96
N GLY A 62 -15.69 0.46 0.90
CA GLY A 62 -16.64 1.27 0.13
C GLY A 62 -15.97 2.46 -0.55
N ARG A 63 -14.68 2.35 -0.90
CA ARG A 63 -13.90 3.45 -1.42
C ARG A 63 -13.36 3.15 -2.81
N SER A 64 -13.34 4.17 -3.65
CA SER A 64 -12.70 4.12 -4.97
C SER A 64 -11.62 5.20 -5.04
N PRO A 65 -10.52 4.96 -5.77
CA PRO A 65 -9.49 5.98 -5.90
C PRO A 65 -9.99 7.17 -6.70
N LEU A 66 -9.53 8.36 -6.32
CA LEU A 66 -9.81 9.59 -7.06
C LEU A 66 -8.99 9.63 -8.34
N HIS A 67 -7.75 9.15 -8.28
CA HIS A 67 -6.84 9.09 -9.42
C HIS A 67 -5.99 7.83 -9.34
N VAL A 68 -5.69 7.26 -10.49
CA VAL A 68 -4.80 6.12 -10.62
C VAL A 68 -3.84 6.43 -11.76
N GLU A 69 -2.54 6.32 -11.50
CA GLU A 69 -1.51 6.58 -12.51
C GLU A 69 -0.51 5.44 -12.55
N GLY A 70 0.06 5.18 -13.72
CA GLY A 70 1.15 4.25 -13.91
C GLY A 70 0.77 2.80 -14.04
N GLN A 71 -0.51 2.42 -13.99
CA GLN A 71 -0.91 1.01 -14.08
C GLN A 71 -0.53 0.35 -15.40
N GLN A 72 -0.49 1.12 -16.47
CA GLN A 72 -0.17 0.56 -17.78
C GLN A 72 1.28 0.03 -17.82
N GLU A 73 2.22 0.79 -17.29
CA GLU A 73 3.62 0.40 -17.27
C GLU A 73 3.96 -0.47 -16.05
N GLY A 74 3.42 -0.13 -14.89
CA GLY A 74 3.54 -0.96 -13.70
C GLY A 74 4.83 -0.83 -12.91
N ASP A 75 5.76 0.02 -13.32
CA ASP A 75 7.01 0.20 -12.58
C ASP A 75 6.84 1.17 -11.40
N TRP A 76 5.90 2.09 -11.51
CA TRP A 76 5.53 3.03 -10.44
C TRP A 76 4.04 3.33 -10.58
N VAL A 77 3.23 2.80 -9.67
CA VAL A 77 1.79 3.01 -9.65
C VAL A 77 1.43 3.89 -8.46
N VAL A 78 0.60 4.91 -8.71
CA VAL A 78 0.09 5.81 -7.68
C VAL A 78 -1.43 5.63 -7.58
N LEU A 79 -1.90 5.34 -6.36
CA LEU A 79 -3.32 5.28 -6.04
C LEU A 79 -3.62 6.44 -5.09
N ASP A 80 -4.39 7.41 -5.58
CA ASP A 80 -4.74 8.62 -4.82
C ASP A 80 -6.17 8.54 -4.32
N TYR A 81 -6.34 8.43 -3.01
CA TYR A 81 -7.65 8.41 -2.35
C TYR A 81 -7.95 9.75 -1.66
N GLY A 82 -7.10 10.76 -1.86
CA GLY A 82 -7.24 12.07 -1.23
C GLY A 82 -6.58 12.12 0.15
N ASP A 83 -7.16 11.43 1.12
CA ASP A 83 -6.60 11.35 2.47
C ASP A 83 -5.46 10.34 2.60
N ILE A 84 -5.36 9.40 1.66
CA ILE A 84 -4.28 8.41 1.58
C ILE A 84 -3.75 8.41 0.16
N VAL A 85 -2.43 8.50 0.00
CA VAL A 85 -1.77 8.33 -1.29
C VAL A 85 -0.84 7.13 -1.19
N ILE A 86 -1.00 6.18 -2.10
CA ILE A 86 -0.25 4.92 -2.10
C ILE A 86 0.67 4.89 -3.31
N HIS A 87 1.96 4.69 -3.05
CA HIS A 87 2.98 4.53 -4.08
C HIS A 87 3.50 3.10 -4.07
N LEU A 88 3.41 2.44 -5.22
CA LEU A 88 3.88 1.08 -5.41
C LEU A 88 4.97 1.10 -6.47
N PHE A 89 6.14 0.57 -6.15
CA PHE A 89 7.31 0.62 -7.02
C PHE A 89 7.92 -0.75 -7.25
N ILE A 90 8.63 -0.90 -8.35
CA ILE A 90 9.69 -1.89 -8.41
C ILE A 90 10.88 -1.36 -7.59
N PRO A 91 11.74 -2.25 -7.05
CA PRO A 91 12.80 -1.84 -6.14
C PRO A 91 13.75 -0.77 -6.69
N GLU A 92 14.08 -0.87 -7.98
CA GLU A 92 15.01 0.07 -8.62
C GLU A 92 14.48 1.51 -8.57
N LEU A 93 13.18 1.69 -8.79
CA LEU A 93 12.60 3.03 -8.78
C LEU A 93 12.43 3.58 -7.37
N ARG A 94 12.14 2.73 -6.39
CA ARG A 94 12.06 3.19 -5.00
C ARG A 94 13.40 3.73 -4.53
N GLU A 95 14.47 3.02 -4.83
CA GLU A 95 15.80 3.46 -4.47
C GLU A 95 16.16 4.78 -5.18
N LYS A 96 15.85 4.87 -6.48
CA LYS A 96 16.19 6.04 -7.29
C LYS A 96 15.48 7.29 -6.81
N TYR A 97 14.20 7.21 -6.53
CA TYR A 97 13.40 8.39 -6.20
C TYR A 97 13.32 8.68 -4.71
N ALA A 98 13.47 7.67 -3.86
CA ALA A 98 13.52 7.81 -2.40
C ALA A 98 12.41 8.74 -1.87
N LEU A 99 11.16 8.50 -2.29
CA LEU A 99 10.04 9.37 -1.94
C LEU A 99 9.82 9.52 -0.44
N GLU A 100 10.18 8.50 0.34
CA GLU A 100 10.08 8.55 1.80
C GLU A 100 10.92 9.67 2.40
N GLU A 101 11.97 10.12 1.69
CA GLU A 101 12.80 11.24 2.15
C GLU A 101 12.05 12.58 2.10
N LEU A 102 11.06 12.71 1.21
CA LEU A 102 10.22 13.90 1.13
C LEU A 102 9.34 14.05 2.37
N TRP A 103 9.02 12.94 3.03
CA TRP A 103 8.12 12.89 4.16
C TRP A 103 8.81 12.43 5.45
N ARG A 104 10.13 12.58 5.53
CA ARG A 104 10.90 12.06 6.68
C ARG A 104 10.49 12.66 8.02
N GLU A 105 9.84 13.81 8.02
CA GLU A 105 9.29 14.40 9.24
C GLU A 105 7.93 13.81 9.62
N GLY A 106 7.36 13.00 8.74
CA GLY A 106 6.14 12.26 9.04
C GLY A 106 6.39 11.21 10.11
N ARG A 107 5.32 10.74 10.73
CA ARG A 107 5.38 9.73 11.77
C ARG A 107 5.10 8.36 11.20
N ILE A 108 5.93 7.38 11.54
CA ILE A 108 5.70 6.00 11.13
C ILE A 108 4.44 5.49 11.83
N VAL A 109 3.51 4.95 11.04
CA VAL A 109 2.30 4.32 11.56
C VAL A 109 2.57 2.83 11.72
N ASP A 110 2.34 2.31 12.92
CA ASP A 110 2.47 0.89 13.19
C ASP A 110 1.19 0.17 12.76
N VAL A 111 1.20 -0.38 11.56
CA VAL A 111 0.05 -1.11 11.02
C VAL A 111 0.09 -2.56 11.46
N LYS A 112 -1.09 -3.15 11.66
CA LYS A 112 -1.21 -4.55 12.06
C LYS A 112 -1.35 -5.43 10.84
N ILE A 113 -0.38 -6.32 10.66
CA ILE A 113 -0.35 -7.27 9.57
C ILE A 113 -0.30 -8.68 10.15
N SER A 114 -1.25 -9.52 9.72
CA SER A 114 -1.21 -10.94 10.05
C SER A 114 -0.19 -11.61 9.13
N THR A 115 0.82 -12.22 9.72
CA THR A 115 1.87 -12.92 8.98
C THR A 115 1.58 -14.40 8.78
N ALA A 116 0.47 -14.89 9.30
CA ALA A 116 0.06 -16.28 9.10
C ALA A 116 -0.29 -16.50 7.62
N LYS A 117 0.23 -17.60 7.06
CA LYS A 117 -0.09 -17.94 5.67
C LYS A 117 -1.56 -18.30 5.54
N PRO A 118 -2.21 -17.93 4.42
CA PRO A 118 -3.63 -18.26 4.23
C PRO A 118 -3.94 -19.75 4.40
N GLU A 119 -3.06 -20.64 3.96
CA GLU A 119 -3.23 -22.09 4.10
C GLU A 119 -3.29 -22.50 5.57
N LEU A 120 -2.46 -21.90 6.42
CA LEU A 120 -2.45 -22.17 7.84
C LEU A 120 -3.74 -21.68 8.52
N LYS A 121 -4.25 -20.53 8.09
CA LYS A 121 -5.53 -20.03 8.58
C LYS A 121 -6.67 -20.97 8.23
N ALA A 122 -6.70 -21.46 7.00
CA ALA A 122 -7.71 -22.41 6.55
C ALA A 122 -7.64 -23.71 7.37
N LEU A 123 -6.46 -24.24 7.61
CA LEU A 123 -6.27 -25.43 8.44
C LEU A 123 -6.76 -25.21 9.87
N ARG A 124 -6.47 -24.06 10.45
CA ARG A 124 -6.93 -23.73 11.80
C ARG A 124 -8.44 -23.65 11.89
N SER A 125 -9.10 -23.14 10.86
CA SER A 125 -10.56 -23.04 10.87
C SER A 125 -11.24 -24.38 10.73
N HIS A 126 -10.55 -25.42 10.28
CA HIS A 126 -11.07 -26.77 10.17
C HIS A 126 -10.69 -27.66 11.37
N ALA A 127 -9.84 -27.14 12.23
CA ALA A 127 -9.46 -27.86 13.44
C ALA A 127 -10.46 -27.61 14.56
#